data_b7ed7b2b2cd70da4e8b8916089f2602d
#
_entry.id   b7ed7b2b2cd70da4e8b8916089f2602d
#
_cell.length_a   1.000
_cell.length_b   1.000
_cell.length_c   1.000
_cell.angle_alpha   90.00
_cell.angle_beta   90.00
_cell.angle_gamma   90.00
#
_symmetry.space_group_name_H-M   'P 1'
#
loop_
_entity.id
_entity.type
_entity.pdbx_description
1 polymer ?
#
loop_
_entity_poly.entity_id
_entity_poly.type
_entity_poly.pdbx_seq_one_letter_code
_entity_poly.pdbx_strand_id
1 'polypeptide(L)'
;AEYQPTVNFPEFDWSMSPSLKHQIGGPEGFYLGQLYWRTDTSLKIRRNLALYTTFGINIYDTFNDFNNPSQSTIPRVRSDIQNYLEEGKNNIQRMQLEYFSSPWKDVFFRADFGLLEEMFAGVGGEILYRPFNRKVAFGFSAHRVRQRDYDQRFSLRDYETTTGHAGIYFDLPSDIKSQILIGKYLAGDKGITLDLSRRFKTGFTLGVFASKTNLSAEEFGEGSFDKGFYISVPTKLFYS
;
A
#
# COMPACT_ATOMS: atom_id res chain seq x y z
N ALA A 1 -16.32 25.14 -28.50
CA ALA A 1 -14.87 24.90 -28.52
C ALA A 1 -14.54 24.01 -27.32
N GLU A 2 -14.19 22.76 -27.56
CA GLU A 2 -13.66 21.88 -26.51
C GLU A 2 -12.26 22.39 -26.16
N TYR A 3 -12.11 22.86 -24.96
CA TYR A 3 -10.81 23.19 -24.38
C TYR A 3 -10.04 21.88 -24.17
N GLN A 4 -9.11 21.57 -25.07
CA GLN A 4 -8.12 20.52 -24.83
C GLN A 4 -6.92 21.18 -24.16
N PRO A 5 -6.65 20.89 -22.86
CA PRO A 5 -5.44 21.37 -22.23
C PRO A 5 -4.24 20.77 -22.98
N THR A 6 -3.35 21.63 -23.49
CA THR A 6 -2.07 21.21 -24.04
C THR A 6 -1.16 20.76 -22.87
N VAL A 7 -1.20 19.49 -22.55
CA VAL A 7 -0.27 18.90 -21.58
C VAL A 7 1.01 18.55 -22.35
N ASN A 8 2.09 19.24 -22.03
CA ASN A 8 3.41 18.94 -22.58
C ASN A 8 4.05 17.79 -21.76
N PHE A 9 4.44 16.73 -22.41
CA PHE A 9 5.20 15.65 -21.80
C PHE A 9 6.68 15.77 -22.18
N PRO A 10 7.63 15.35 -21.30
CA PRO A 10 7.42 14.85 -19.95
C PRO A 10 7.05 15.96 -18.93
N GLU A 11 6.21 15.65 -17.95
CA GLU A 11 5.88 16.51 -16.83
C GLU A 11 6.48 15.93 -15.54
N PHE A 12 7.22 16.74 -14.79
CA PHE A 12 7.86 16.34 -13.54
C PHE A 12 7.29 17.14 -12.38
N ASP A 13 6.79 16.42 -11.37
CA ASP A 13 6.33 16.99 -10.10
C ASP A 13 7.11 16.37 -8.96
N TRP A 14 7.30 17.13 -7.90
CA TRP A 14 7.88 16.60 -6.67
C TRP A 14 7.32 17.32 -5.45
N SER A 15 7.37 16.63 -4.33
CA SER A 15 7.02 17.19 -3.02
C SER A 15 7.92 16.60 -1.95
N MET A 16 8.07 17.35 -0.86
CA MET A 16 8.94 17.00 0.25
C MET A 16 8.27 17.37 1.56
N SER A 17 8.26 16.47 2.53
CA SER A 17 7.62 16.71 3.83
C SER A 17 8.25 15.87 4.93
N PRO A 18 8.28 16.36 6.20
CA PRO A 18 8.50 15.51 7.34
C PRO A 18 7.36 14.51 7.47
N SER A 19 7.68 13.27 7.78
CA SER A 19 6.71 12.17 7.89
C SER A 19 7.03 11.31 9.10
N LEU A 20 5.98 10.73 9.67
CA LEU A 20 6.07 9.83 10.83
C LEU A 20 5.67 8.42 10.42
N LYS A 21 6.49 7.45 10.80
CA LYS A 21 6.13 6.03 10.80
C LYS A 21 6.11 5.58 12.26
N HIS A 22 5.07 4.91 12.70
CA HIS A 22 4.97 4.46 14.08
C HIS A 22 4.21 3.14 14.19
N GLN A 23 4.58 2.36 15.20
CA GLN A 23 3.90 1.15 15.64
C GLN A 23 3.63 1.28 17.13
N ILE A 24 2.40 0.98 17.54
CA ILE A 24 1.94 1.10 18.93
C ILE A 24 1.36 -0.24 19.37
N GLY A 25 1.78 -0.70 20.56
CA GLY A 25 1.19 -1.88 21.21
C GLY A 25 1.62 -3.21 20.61
N GLY A 26 2.74 -3.28 19.93
CA GLY A 26 3.33 -4.54 19.46
C GLY A 26 4.05 -5.28 20.59
N PRO A 27 4.26 -6.61 20.45
CA PRO A 27 5.05 -7.40 21.39
C PRO A 27 6.52 -6.94 21.45
N GLU A 28 6.98 -6.25 20.41
CA GLU A 28 8.35 -5.73 20.27
C GLU A 28 8.61 -4.47 21.11
N GLY A 29 7.54 -3.74 21.49
CA GLY A 29 7.62 -2.52 22.28
C GLY A 29 6.31 -1.74 22.30
N PHE A 30 6.08 -0.95 23.36
CA PHE A 30 4.86 -0.15 23.46
C PHE A 30 4.75 0.91 22.36
N TYR A 31 5.87 1.54 22.02
CA TYR A 31 5.96 2.55 20.98
C TYR A 31 7.28 2.44 20.23
N LEU A 32 7.19 2.29 18.94
CA LEU A 32 8.30 2.35 18.00
C LEU A 32 7.98 3.41 16.95
N GLY A 33 8.89 4.32 16.70
CA GLY A 33 8.64 5.43 15.80
C GLY A 33 9.85 5.87 15.01
N GLN A 34 9.58 6.45 13.85
CA GLN A 34 10.56 7.08 12.99
C GLN A 34 10.01 8.43 12.53
N LEU A 35 10.78 9.48 12.75
CA LEU A 35 10.65 10.75 12.05
C LEU A 35 11.60 10.72 10.86
N TYR A 36 11.10 10.91 9.66
CA TYR A 36 11.91 10.88 8.45
C TYR A 36 11.48 11.96 7.46
N TRP A 37 12.39 12.33 6.60
CA TRP A 37 12.12 13.22 5.48
C TRP A 37 11.64 12.40 4.28
N ARG A 38 10.42 12.62 3.85
CA ARG A 38 9.82 11.94 2.71
C ARG A 38 9.89 12.83 1.48
N THR A 39 10.35 12.27 0.37
CA THR A 39 10.34 12.92 -0.94
C THR A 39 9.56 12.06 -1.91
N ASP A 40 8.48 12.59 -2.44
CA ASP A 40 7.70 11.97 -3.51
C ASP A 40 8.00 12.67 -4.82
N THR A 41 8.22 11.89 -5.88
CA THR A 41 8.41 12.39 -7.24
C THR A 41 7.49 11.66 -8.21
N SER A 42 7.01 12.38 -9.22
CA SER A 42 6.30 11.81 -10.35
C SER A 42 6.83 12.36 -11.67
N LEU A 43 7.23 11.47 -12.57
CA LEU A 43 7.61 11.79 -13.93
C LEU A 43 6.56 11.20 -14.88
N LYS A 44 5.65 12.02 -15.38
CA LYS A 44 4.69 11.65 -16.40
C LYS A 44 5.38 11.67 -17.77
N ILE A 45 5.77 10.50 -18.25
CA ILE A 45 6.49 10.33 -19.51
C ILE A 45 5.57 10.55 -20.71
N ARG A 46 4.33 10.08 -20.58
CA ARG A 46 3.23 10.23 -21.52
C ARG A 46 1.91 10.29 -20.78
N ARG A 47 0.81 10.55 -21.48
CA ARG A 47 -0.54 10.64 -20.91
C ARG A 47 -0.94 9.42 -20.05
N ASN A 48 -0.45 8.26 -20.40
CA ASN A 48 -0.81 6.97 -19.79
C ASN A 48 0.38 6.23 -19.18
N LEU A 49 1.56 6.84 -19.11
CA LEU A 49 2.78 6.24 -18.57
C LEU A 49 3.49 7.20 -17.64
N ALA A 50 3.69 6.80 -16.40
CA ALA A 50 4.37 7.60 -15.38
C ALA A 50 5.30 6.75 -14.52
N LEU A 51 6.42 7.34 -14.09
CA LEU A 51 7.31 6.82 -13.07
C LEU A 51 7.03 7.55 -11.76
N TYR A 52 6.72 6.79 -10.71
CA TYR A 52 6.54 7.31 -9.36
C TYR A 52 7.67 6.83 -8.46
N THR A 53 8.23 7.74 -7.68
CA THR A 53 9.28 7.38 -6.72
C THR A 53 9.02 8.05 -5.37
N THR A 54 9.24 7.29 -4.29
CA THR A 54 9.18 7.79 -2.91
C THR A 54 10.46 7.40 -2.20
N PHE A 55 11.17 8.40 -1.67
CA PHE A 55 12.39 8.24 -0.87
C PHE A 55 12.11 8.60 0.59
N GLY A 56 12.72 7.86 1.51
CA GLY A 56 12.75 8.16 2.94
C GLY A 56 14.19 8.40 3.43
N ILE A 57 14.41 9.49 4.14
CA ILE A 57 15.69 9.79 4.79
C ILE A 57 15.41 9.93 6.29
N ASN A 58 16.05 9.10 7.09
CA ASN A 58 15.87 9.08 8.54
C ASN A 58 16.36 10.38 9.19
N ILE A 59 15.56 10.91 10.12
CA ILE A 59 15.94 12.03 10.99
C ILE A 59 16.16 11.51 12.40
N TYR A 60 15.21 10.73 12.93
CA TYR A 60 15.25 10.14 14.25
C TYR A 60 14.42 8.88 14.31
N ASP A 61 14.87 7.86 15.02
CA ASP A 61 14.12 6.62 15.23
C ASP A 61 14.38 6.01 16.61
N THR A 62 13.46 5.14 17.04
CA THR A 62 13.54 4.34 18.26
C THR A 62 13.64 2.84 17.96
N PHE A 63 14.03 2.46 16.76
CA PHE A 63 14.02 1.05 16.32
C PHE A 63 15.09 0.18 17.00
N ASN A 64 16.09 0.76 17.63
CA ASN A 64 17.09 0.01 18.41
C ASN A 64 16.51 -0.53 19.74
N ASP A 65 15.30 -0.13 20.13
CA ASP A 65 14.61 -0.54 21.36
C ASP A 65 13.76 -1.80 21.20
N PHE A 66 13.95 -2.55 20.09
CA PHE A 66 13.30 -3.85 19.91
C PHE A 66 13.73 -4.85 20.97
N ASN A 67 12.77 -5.28 21.80
CA ASN A 67 13.06 -6.19 22.92
C ASN A 67 12.64 -7.66 22.65
N ASN A 68 11.73 -7.90 21.69
CA ASN A 68 11.25 -9.23 21.39
C ASN A 68 11.01 -9.38 19.87
N PRO A 69 11.78 -10.21 19.15
CA PRO A 69 11.51 -10.51 17.75
C PRO A 69 10.17 -11.25 17.60
N SER A 70 9.46 -10.98 16.51
CA SER A 70 8.21 -11.67 16.19
C SER A 70 8.41 -13.17 16.16
N GLN A 71 7.53 -13.92 16.83
CA GLN A 71 7.51 -15.40 16.82
C GLN A 71 6.70 -16.00 15.66
N SER A 72 6.27 -15.18 14.71
CA SER A 72 5.51 -15.62 13.55
C SER A 72 6.33 -16.57 12.68
N THR A 73 5.74 -17.71 12.33
CA THR A 73 6.31 -18.69 11.39
C THR A 73 5.97 -18.35 9.92
N ILE A 74 5.15 -17.33 9.70
CA ILE A 74 4.73 -16.91 8.36
C ILE A 74 5.93 -16.33 7.62
N PRO A 75 6.24 -16.85 6.42
CA PRO A 75 7.38 -16.35 5.68
C PRO A 75 7.19 -14.88 5.29
N ARG A 76 8.12 -14.01 5.77
CA ARG A 76 8.51 -12.74 5.14
C ARG A 76 7.57 -11.54 5.25
N VAL A 77 6.40 -11.63 5.88
CA VAL A 77 5.47 -10.49 5.93
C VAL A 77 5.46 -9.81 7.29
N ARG A 78 5.53 -10.57 8.38
CA ARG A 78 5.61 -10.02 9.75
C ARG A 78 6.90 -10.38 10.48
N SER A 79 7.45 -11.57 10.22
CA SER A 79 8.68 -12.02 10.89
C SER A 79 9.90 -11.17 10.58
N ASP A 80 9.93 -10.52 9.43
CA ASP A 80 11.07 -9.74 8.98
C ASP A 80 10.91 -8.22 9.16
N ILE A 81 9.79 -7.75 9.71
CA ILE A 81 9.50 -6.30 9.82
C ILE A 81 10.57 -5.54 10.60
N GLN A 82 11.11 -6.15 11.65
CA GLN A 82 12.19 -5.58 12.44
C GLN A 82 13.40 -5.26 11.59
N ASN A 83 13.88 -6.22 10.78
CA ASN A 83 15.05 -6.03 9.91
C ASN A 83 14.83 -4.88 8.92
N TYR A 84 13.62 -4.78 8.34
CA TYR A 84 13.26 -3.68 7.44
C TYR A 84 13.26 -2.32 8.14
N LEU A 85 12.87 -2.24 9.40
CA LEU A 85 12.88 -1.01 10.18
C LEU A 85 14.30 -0.61 10.60
N GLU A 86 15.14 -1.58 10.98
CA GLU A 86 16.52 -1.34 11.42
C GLU A 86 17.44 -0.99 10.26
N GLU A 87 17.43 -1.75 9.17
CA GLU A 87 18.34 -1.57 8.04
C GLU A 87 17.80 -0.58 7.00
N GLY A 88 16.46 -0.48 6.86
CA GLY A 88 15.77 0.36 5.89
C GLY A 88 15.50 1.79 6.33
N LYS A 89 16.29 2.36 7.27
CA LYS A 89 16.08 3.73 7.76
C LYS A 89 16.19 4.80 6.68
N ASN A 90 17.11 4.59 5.71
CA ASN A 90 17.26 5.44 4.52
C ASN A 90 16.96 4.59 3.29
N ASN A 91 15.81 4.78 2.69
CA ASN A 91 15.25 3.81 1.77
C ASN A 91 14.61 4.43 0.52
N ILE A 92 14.37 3.57 -0.45
CA ILE A 92 13.48 3.80 -1.57
C ILE A 92 12.17 3.09 -1.23
N GLN A 93 11.18 3.81 -0.68
CA GLN A 93 9.92 3.20 -0.28
C GLN A 93 9.16 2.63 -1.47
N ARG A 94 9.20 3.34 -2.61
CA ARG A 94 8.58 2.95 -3.88
C ARG A 94 9.36 3.52 -5.06
N MET A 95 9.50 2.75 -6.13
CA MET A 95 9.97 3.21 -7.44
C MET A 95 9.32 2.33 -8.50
N GLN A 96 8.22 2.80 -9.10
CA GLN A 96 7.45 1.99 -10.02
C GLN A 96 7.03 2.75 -11.26
N LEU A 97 7.12 2.08 -12.40
CA LEU A 97 6.55 2.51 -13.65
C LEU A 97 5.09 2.03 -13.70
N GLU A 98 4.17 2.95 -13.95
CA GLU A 98 2.74 2.67 -14.06
C GLU A 98 2.22 3.03 -15.44
N TYR A 99 1.45 2.11 -16.01
CA TYR A 99 0.70 2.31 -17.25
C TYR A 99 -0.79 2.28 -16.94
N PHE A 100 -1.52 3.30 -17.37
CA PHE A 100 -2.97 3.40 -17.22
C PHE A 100 -3.66 3.40 -18.58
N SER A 101 -4.80 2.72 -18.66
CA SER A 101 -5.62 2.68 -19.87
C SER A 101 -7.10 2.54 -19.51
N SER A 102 -7.96 3.03 -20.39
CA SER A 102 -9.40 2.75 -20.36
C SER A 102 -9.80 2.19 -21.72
N PRO A 103 -9.56 0.87 -21.95
CA PRO A 103 -9.74 0.25 -23.26
C PRO A 103 -11.20 0.18 -23.69
N TRP A 104 -12.13 0.16 -22.74
CA TRP A 104 -13.58 0.12 -23.00
C TRP A 104 -14.31 1.05 -22.04
N LYS A 105 -15.55 1.36 -22.36
CA LYS A 105 -16.43 2.15 -21.49
C LYS A 105 -16.53 1.49 -20.11
N ASP A 106 -16.35 2.30 -19.06
CA ASP A 106 -16.44 1.90 -17.65
C ASP A 106 -15.40 0.85 -17.22
N VAL A 107 -14.40 0.53 -18.07
CA VAL A 107 -13.31 -0.40 -17.77
C VAL A 107 -11.99 0.36 -17.69
N PHE A 108 -11.31 0.21 -16.57
CA PHE A 108 -10.01 0.83 -16.28
C PHE A 108 -8.97 -0.27 -16.08
N PHE A 109 -7.80 -0.07 -16.64
CA PHE A 109 -6.67 -0.99 -16.54
C PHE A 109 -5.45 -0.24 -16.01
N ARG A 110 -4.71 -0.87 -15.11
CA ARG A 110 -3.40 -0.44 -14.65
C ARG A 110 -2.42 -1.62 -14.75
N ALA A 111 -1.21 -1.36 -15.23
CA ALA A 111 -0.08 -2.26 -15.09
C ALA A 111 1.03 -1.52 -14.35
N ASP A 112 1.79 -2.23 -13.54
CA ASP A 112 2.88 -1.68 -12.75
C ASP A 112 4.09 -2.62 -12.75
N PHE A 113 5.28 -2.02 -12.64
CA PHE A 113 6.56 -2.72 -12.62
C PHE A 113 7.59 -1.93 -11.80
N GLY A 114 8.35 -2.59 -10.95
CA GLY A 114 9.46 -2.01 -10.21
C GLY A 114 9.45 -2.33 -8.71
N LEU A 115 9.91 -1.39 -7.90
CA LEU A 115 9.84 -1.46 -6.44
C LEU A 115 8.45 -1.00 -6.02
N LEU A 116 7.54 -1.95 -5.82
CA LEU A 116 6.10 -1.67 -5.63
C LEU A 116 5.81 -1.12 -4.25
N GLU A 117 6.56 -1.58 -3.26
CA GLU A 117 6.47 -1.16 -1.86
C GLU A 117 7.79 -1.40 -1.12
N GLU A 118 7.82 -1.15 0.19
CA GLU A 118 9.04 -1.27 1.00
C GLU A 118 9.63 -2.68 1.01
N MET A 119 8.78 -3.73 1.02
CA MET A 119 9.22 -5.12 1.18
C MET A 119 9.23 -5.91 -0.14
N PHE A 120 8.52 -5.47 -1.18
CA PHE A 120 8.36 -6.24 -2.41
C PHE A 120 8.58 -5.41 -3.67
N ALA A 121 9.26 -6.04 -4.62
CA ALA A 121 9.42 -5.58 -5.99
C ALA A 121 8.77 -6.59 -6.94
N GLY A 122 8.32 -6.14 -8.12
CA GLY A 122 7.71 -7.07 -9.05
C GLY A 122 7.01 -6.41 -10.22
N VAL A 123 6.10 -7.16 -10.79
CA VAL A 123 5.25 -6.77 -11.91
C VAL A 123 3.84 -7.24 -11.66
N GLY A 124 2.89 -6.45 -12.07
CA GLY A 124 1.49 -6.83 -11.99
C GLY A 124 0.55 -5.85 -12.66
N GLY A 125 -0.69 -5.96 -12.30
CA GLY A 125 -1.71 -5.06 -12.79
C GLY A 125 -3.07 -5.36 -12.22
N GLU A 126 -3.98 -4.48 -12.56
CA GLU A 126 -5.38 -4.59 -12.15
C GLU A 126 -6.32 -4.13 -13.27
N ILE A 127 -7.51 -4.68 -13.25
CA ILE A 127 -8.63 -4.27 -14.09
C ILE A 127 -9.80 -3.94 -13.17
N LEU A 128 -10.45 -2.81 -13.43
CA LEU A 128 -11.60 -2.34 -12.68
C LEU A 128 -12.74 -2.07 -13.66
N TYR A 129 -13.87 -2.71 -13.41
CA TYR A 129 -15.15 -2.37 -14.06
C TYR A 129 -15.99 -1.54 -13.11
N ARG A 130 -16.16 -0.24 -13.42
CA ARG A 130 -16.92 0.73 -12.63
C ARG A 130 -17.95 1.43 -13.49
N PRO A 131 -19.17 0.87 -13.61
CA PRO A 131 -20.23 1.47 -14.43
C PRO A 131 -20.63 2.85 -13.91
N PHE A 132 -20.80 3.79 -14.83
CA PHE A 132 -21.25 5.13 -14.49
C PHE A 132 -22.64 5.10 -13.81
N ASN A 133 -22.84 5.92 -12.78
CA ASN A 133 -24.07 5.96 -11.95
C ASN A 133 -24.43 4.64 -11.22
N ARG A 134 -23.53 3.68 -11.11
CA ARG A 134 -23.73 2.51 -10.26
C ARG A 134 -22.92 2.62 -8.98
N LYS A 135 -23.50 2.09 -7.90
CA LYS A 135 -22.88 2.08 -6.57
C LYS A 135 -21.98 0.86 -6.34
N VAL A 136 -21.80 0.04 -7.36
CA VAL A 136 -21.03 -1.20 -7.30
C VAL A 136 -19.98 -1.20 -8.42
N ALA A 137 -18.75 -1.59 -8.08
CA ALA A 137 -17.68 -1.85 -9.03
C ALA A 137 -17.05 -3.22 -8.75
N PHE A 138 -16.42 -3.79 -9.76
CA PHE A 138 -15.74 -5.09 -9.69
C PHE A 138 -14.31 -4.93 -10.15
N GLY A 139 -13.38 -5.52 -9.42
CA GLY A 139 -11.97 -5.47 -9.74
C GLY A 139 -11.31 -6.84 -9.68
N PHE A 140 -10.23 -6.95 -10.41
CA PHE A 140 -9.31 -8.08 -10.33
C PHE A 140 -7.87 -7.54 -10.39
N SER A 141 -7.01 -8.05 -9.52
CA SER A 141 -5.58 -7.71 -9.51
C SER A 141 -4.74 -8.98 -9.43
N ALA A 142 -3.56 -8.95 -10.07
CA ALA A 142 -2.57 -10.01 -9.96
C ALA A 142 -1.16 -9.41 -10.03
N HIS A 143 -0.27 -9.86 -9.12
CA HIS A 143 1.12 -9.42 -9.07
C HIS A 143 2.03 -10.62 -8.83
N ARG A 144 3.14 -10.69 -9.57
CA ARG A 144 4.27 -11.56 -9.27
C ARG A 144 5.33 -10.73 -8.62
N VAL A 145 5.64 -11.03 -7.35
CA VAL A 145 6.52 -10.21 -6.52
C VAL A 145 7.63 -11.03 -5.91
N ARG A 146 8.77 -10.37 -5.71
CA ARG A 146 9.94 -10.91 -5.04
C ARG A 146 10.31 -9.99 -3.88
N GLN A 147 10.69 -10.60 -2.75
CA GLN A 147 11.10 -9.87 -1.56
C GLN A 147 12.34 -9.03 -1.83
N ARG A 148 12.31 -7.77 -1.41
CA ARG A 148 13.45 -6.85 -1.41
C ARG A 148 14.34 -7.13 -0.22
N ASP A 149 15.60 -6.75 -0.33
CA ASP A 149 16.51 -6.82 0.81
C ASP A 149 16.15 -5.78 1.89
N TYR A 150 16.61 -5.99 3.10
CA TYR A 150 16.24 -5.21 4.27
C TYR A 150 16.67 -3.74 4.21
N ASP A 151 17.72 -3.43 3.44
CA ASP A 151 18.15 -2.06 3.16
C ASP A 151 17.16 -1.26 2.29
N GLN A 152 16.14 -1.96 1.75
CA GLN A 152 15.06 -1.40 0.92
C GLN A 152 15.58 -0.59 -0.28
N ARG A 153 16.68 -1.03 -0.89
CA ARG A 153 17.23 -0.47 -2.12
C ARG A 153 16.90 -1.36 -3.32
N PHE A 154 17.89 -1.75 -4.12
CA PHE A 154 17.65 -2.52 -5.35
C PHE A 154 17.88 -4.03 -5.22
N SER A 155 18.50 -4.47 -4.12
CA SER A 155 18.77 -5.88 -3.88
C SER A 155 17.50 -6.66 -3.57
N LEU A 156 17.44 -7.91 -4.04
CA LEU A 156 16.31 -8.83 -3.89
C LEU A 156 16.74 -10.09 -3.17
N ARG A 157 15.85 -10.63 -2.34
CA ARG A 157 16.00 -11.91 -1.62
C ARG A 157 15.38 -13.05 -2.41
N ASP A 158 15.42 -14.27 -1.86
CA ASP A 158 14.98 -15.46 -2.59
C ASP A 158 13.47 -15.70 -2.56
N TYR A 159 12.75 -15.11 -1.58
CA TYR A 159 11.32 -15.31 -1.48
C TYR A 159 10.57 -14.64 -2.62
N GLU A 160 9.80 -15.43 -3.35
CA GLU A 160 8.95 -15.00 -4.46
C GLU A 160 7.55 -15.57 -4.30
N THR A 161 6.53 -14.80 -4.63
CA THR A 161 5.14 -15.24 -4.61
C THR A 161 4.33 -14.55 -5.69
N THR A 162 3.17 -15.14 -6.00
CA THR A 162 2.16 -14.51 -6.83
C THR A 162 0.95 -14.23 -5.95
N THR A 163 0.51 -12.96 -5.93
CA THR A 163 -0.73 -12.52 -5.29
C THR A 163 -1.80 -12.32 -6.34
N GLY A 164 -3.06 -12.38 -5.92
CA GLY A 164 -4.18 -12.06 -6.81
C GLY A 164 -5.46 -11.96 -6.02
N HIS A 165 -6.26 -10.92 -6.33
CA HIS A 165 -7.51 -10.64 -5.61
C HIS A 165 -8.62 -10.33 -6.59
N ALA A 166 -9.80 -10.92 -6.36
CA ALA A 166 -11.05 -10.46 -6.91
C ALA A 166 -11.74 -9.56 -5.89
N GLY A 167 -12.21 -8.39 -6.32
CA GLY A 167 -12.78 -7.36 -5.45
C GLY A 167 -14.17 -6.92 -5.87
N ILE A 168 -15.02 -6.67 -4.88
CA ILE A 168 -16.30 -5.99 -5.04
C ILE A 168 -16.26 -4.74 -4.19
N TYR A 169 -16.58 -3.60 -4.79
CA TYR A 169 -16.55 -2.28 -4.16
C TYR A 169 -17.95 -1.69 -4.14
N PHE A 170 -18.37 -1.14 -3.01
CA PHE A 170 -19.68 -0.55 -2.82
C PHE A 170 -19.57 0.90 -2.35
N ASP A 171 -20.28 1.80 -3.02
CA ASP A 171 -20.54 3.16 -2.53
C ASP A 171 -21.88 3.14 -1.75
N LEU A 172 -21.78 3.10 -0.43
CA LEU A 172 -22.94 3.07 0.48
C LEU A 172 -23.41 4.49 0.82
N PRO A 173 -24.65 4.67 1.36
CA PRO A 173 -25.11 5.96 1.84
C PRO A 173 -24.16 6.59 2.87
N SER A 174 -24.22 7.90 3.05
CA SER A 174 -23.44 8.67 4.03
C SER A 174 -21.92 8.65 3.79
N ASP A 175 -21.50 8.60 2.51
CA ASP A 175 -20.09 8.57 2.09
C ASP A 175 -19.30 7.39 2.68
N ILE A 176 -19.99 6.29 2.92
CA ILE A 176 -19.36 5.02 3.34
C ILE A 176 -18.97 4.25 2.09
N LYS A 177 -17.71 3.80 2.07
CA LYS A 177 -17.20 2.86 1.07
C LYS A 177 -16.96 1.51 1.71
N SER A 178 -17.36 0.47 1.03
CA SER A 178 -17.10 -0.92 1.43
C SER A 178 -16.37 -1.64 0.33
N GLN A 179 -15.45 -2.50 0.71
CA GLN A 179 -14.69 -3.33 -0.21
C GLN A 179 -14.61 -4.75 0.37
N ILE A 180 -14.86 -5.72 -0.50
CA ILE A 180 -14.66 -7.15 -0.20
C ILE A 180 -13.62 -7.67 -1.18
N LEU A 181 -12.51 -8.19 -0.68
CA LEU A 181 -11.45 -8.82 -1.47
C LEU A 181 -11.37 -10.30 -1.14
N ILE A 182 -11.25 -11.13 -2.16
CA ILE A 182 -11.03 -12.57 -2.02
C ILE A 182 -9.82 -12.92 -2.87
N GLY A 183 -8.82 -13.60 -2.29
CA GLY A 183 -7.65 -13.94 -3.04
C GLY A 183 -6.49 -14.55 -2.27
N LYS A 184 -5.32 -14.47 -2.89
CA LYS A 184 -4.03 -14.94 -2.36
C LYS A 184 -3.17 -13.75 -1.97
N TYR A 185 -2.68 -13.77 -0.73
CA TYR A 185 -1.87 -12.72 -0.11
C TYR A 185 -0.36 -12.98 -0.24
N LEU A 186 0.44 -12.04 0.29
CA LEU A 186 1.90 -12.03 0.17
C LEU A 186 2.59 -13.21 0.87
N ALA A 187 2.04 -13.73 1.96
CA ALA A 187 2.57 -14.93 2.63
C ALA A 187 2.22 -16.24 1.89
N GLY A 188 1.54 -16.16 0.75
CA GLY A 188 1.07 -17.31 -0.01
C GLY A 188 -0.27 -17.88 0.46
N ASP A 189 -0.81 -17.35 1.54
CA ASP A 189 -2.11 -17.66 2.14
C ASP A 189 -3.28 -17.20 1.27
N LYS A 190 -4.46 -17.77 1.51
CA LYS A 190 -5.69 -17.43 0.79
C LYS A 190 -6.76 -17.03 1.78
N GLY A 191 -7.54 -16.02 1.44
CA GLY A 191 -8.57 -15.55 2.36
C GLY A 191 -9.48 -14.48 1.79
N ILE A 192 -10.17 -13.81 2.72
CA ILE A 192 -11.11 -12.73 2.45
C ILE A 192 -10.79 -11.54 3.35
N THR A 193 -10.83 -10.34 2.78
CA THR A 193 -10.75 -9.07 3.50
C THR A 193 -12.03 -8.28 3.30
N LEU A 194 -12.56 -7.77 4.39
CA LEU A 194 -13.62 -6.76 4.41
C LEU A 194 -13.01 -5.44 4.90
N ASP A 195 -13.24 -4.36 4.18
CA ASP A 195 -12.89 -2.99 4.56
C ASP A 195 -14.13 -2.10 4.49
N LEU A 196 -14.30 -1.28 5.50
CA LEU A 196 -15.35 -0.27 5.59
C LEU A 196 -14.72 1.06 5.96
N SER A 197 -14.94 2.09 5.16
CA SER A 197 -14.43 3.43 5.46
C SER A 197 -15.45 4.51 5.21
N ARG A 198 -15.35 5.60 5.97
CA ARG A 198 -16.15 6.80 5.78
C ARG A 198 -15.24 8.02 5.62
N ARG A 199 -15.44 8.75 4.55
CA ARG A 199 -14.81 10.06 4.34
C ARG A 199 -15.77 11.18 4.73
N PHE A 200 -15.37 12.00 5.68
CA PHE A 200 -16.13 13.16 6.13
C PHE A 200 -15.88 14.36 5.22
N LYS A 201 -16.79 15.35 5.26
CA LYS A 201 -16.69 16.57 4.45
C LYS A 201 -15.40 17.37 4.68
N THR A 202 -14.83 17.26 5.85
CA THR A 202 -13.52 17.84 6.21
C THR A 202 -12.33 17.17 5.53
N GLY A 203 -12.56 16.04 4.84
CA GLY A 203 -11.51 15.18 4.27
C GLY A 203 -10.98 14.13 5.26
N PHE A 204 -11.31 14.22 6.55
CA PHE A 204 -11.01 13.17 7.53
C PHE A 204 -11.61 11.84 7.08
N THR A 205 -10.85 10.76 7.18
CA THR A 205 -11.33 9.41 6.87
C THR A 205 -11.10 8.49 8.06
N LEU A 206 -12.12 7.73 8.42
CA LEU A 206 -12.06 6.66 9.39
C LEU A 206 -12.41 5.35 8.68
N GLY A 207 -11.60 4.32 8.88
CA GLY A 207 -11.86 3.00 8.33
C GLY A 207 -11.56 1.88 9.31
N VAL A 208 -12.20 0.74 9.09
CA VAL A 208 -12.00 -0.51 9.82
C VAL A 208 -11.86 -1.64 8.82
N PHE A 209 -11.02 -2.60 9.11
CA PHE A 209 -10.86 -3.78 8.27
C PHE A 209 -10.78 -5.07 9.08
N ALA A 210 -11.10 -6.17 8.44
CA ALA A 210 -10.89 -7.52 8.96
C ALA A 210 -10.50 -8.45 7.81
N SER A 211 -9.45 -9.24 8.00
CA SER A 211 -8.94 -10.22 7.04
C SER A 211 -8.86 -11.59 7.70
N LYS A 212 -9.48 -12.59 7.09
CA LYS A 212 -9.39 -13.97 7.52
C LYS A 212 -8.80 -14.82 6.40
N THR A 213 -7.72 -15.52 6.72
CA THR A 213 -7.05 -16.42 5.77
C THR A 213 -7.12 -17.87 6.24
N ASN A 214 -6.58 -18.78 5.45
CA ASN A 214 -6.50 -20.21 5.78
C ASN A 214 -5.36 -20.54 6.75
N LEU A 215 -4.60 -19.55 7.23
CA LEU A 215 -3.59 -19.75 8.27
C LEU A 215 -4.24 -19.98 9.63
N SER A 216 -3.64 -20.88 10.43
CA SER A 216 -4.02 -21.07 11.82
C SER A 216 -3.58 -19.91 12.70
N ALA A 217 -4.18 -19.79 13.89
CA ALA A 217 -3.78 -18.78 14.88
C ALA A 217 -2.32 -18.93 15.33
N GLU A 218 -1.83 -20.17 15.39
CA GLU A 218 -0.45 -20.50 15.77
C GLU A 218 0.55 -20.07 14.69
N GLU A 219 0.23 -20.32 13.41
CA GLU A 219 1.05 -19.87 12.28
C GLU A 219 1.06 -18.35 12.14
N PHE A 220 -0.06 -17.71 12.40
CA PHE A 220 -0.21 -16.24 12.32
C PHE A 220 0.49 -15.52 13.48
N GLY A 221 0.58 -16.16 14.65
CA GLY A 221 1.28 -15.65 15.84
C GLY A 221 0.49 -14.67 16.72
N GLU A 222 -0.65 -14.13 16.26
CA GLU A 222 -1.41 -13.07 16.95
C GLU A 222 -2.94 -13.26 16.86
N GLY A 223 -3.45 -14.46 17.05
CA GLY A 223 -4.88 -14.72 17.00
C GLY A 223 -5.38 -15.25 15.65
N SER A 224 -6.70 -15.39 15.49
CA SER A 224 -7.28 -16.15 14.37
C SER A 224 -7.52 -15.35 13.08
N PHE A 225 -7.36 -14.03 13.09
CA PHE A 225 -7.53 -13.16 11.92
C PHE A 225 -6.97 -11.75 12.16
N ASP A 226 -6.55 -11.10 11.08
CA ASP A 226 -6.07 -9.72 11.10
C ASP A 226 -7.25 -8.74 11.12
N LYS A 227 -7.18 -7.72 11.96
CA LYS A 227 -8.20 -6.69 12.07
C LYS A 227 -7.58 -5.39 12.56
N GLY A 228 -8.15 -4.29 12.16
CA GLY A 228 -7.67 -3.00 12.59
C GLY A 228 -8.60 -1.86 12.22
N PHE A 229 -8.17 -0.67 12.59
CA PHE A 229 -8.77 0.58 12.15
C PHE A 229 -7.66 1.50 11.64
N TYR A 230 -8.05 2.43 10.79
CA TYR A 230 -7.15 3.45 10.29
C TYR A 230 -7.83 4.81 10.25
N ILE A 231 -7.02 5.84 10.43
CA ILE A 231 -7.45 7.23 10.42
C ILE A 231 -6.57 7.99 9.42
N SER A 232 -7.19 8.77 8.53
CA SER A 232 -6.47 9.68 7.65
C SER A 232 -6.95 11.10 7.90
N VAL A 233 -6.01 11.98 8.27
CA VAL A 233 -6.29 13.39 8.57
C VAL A 233 -5.60 14.25 7.53
N PRO A 234 -6.34 15.05 6.72
CA PRO A 234 -5.73 15.96 5.78
C PRO A 234 -4.92 17.03 6.51
N THR A 235 -3.69 17.24 6.11
CA THR A 235 -2.81 18.26 6.71
C THR A 235 -3.38 19.68 6.61
N LYS A 236 -4.22 19.95 5.60
CA LYS A 236 -4.94 21.23 5.45
C LYS A 236 -5.84 21.60 6.63
N LEU A 237 -6.20 20.64 7.49
CA LEU A 237 -6.95 20.94 8.74
C LEU A 237 -6.10 21.66 9.79
N PHE A 238 -4.78 21.65 9.65
CA PHE A 238 -3.84 22.27 10.59
C PHE A 238 -3.30 23.62 10.10
N TYR A 239 -3.63 24.00 8.86
CA TYR A 239 -3.19 25.26 8.22
C TYR A 239 -4.42 26.01 7.69
N SER A 240 -5.17 26.62 8.58
CA SER A 240 -6.27 27.55 8.26
C SER A 240 -5.83 28.98 8.52
#